data_49b6e8567842ba8be62b053b22f852c1
#
_entry.id   49b6e8567842ba8be62b053b22f852c1
#
_cell.length_a   1.000
_cell.length_b   1.000
_cell.length_c   1.000
_cell.angle_alpha   90.00
_cell.angle_beta   90.00
_cell.angle_gamma   90.00
#
_symmetry.space_group_name_H-M   'P 1'
#
loop_
_entity.id
_entity.type
_entity.pdbx_description
1 polymer ?
#
loop_
_entity_poly.entity_id
_entity_poly.type
_entity_poly.pdbx_seq_one_letter_code
_entity_poly.pdbx_strand_id
1 'polypeptide(L)'
;MSYVYLLECTDKSTYVGATMDLDRRLRQHNKEISGGAHATSIKVAEGHAWERVCHITGFPDWKTALQFEWAFKFHSRKFAKKMYPLERRMRGLRILMGLLRSTSKSILYETYPSGGPTIVWESEEARTIYESII
;
A
#
# COMPACT_ATOMS: atom_id res chain seq x y z
N MET A 1 13.61 -0.70 -9.47
CA MET A 1 12.15 -0.66 -9.61
C MET A 1 11.52 0.05 -8.41
N SER A 2 10.32 0.58 -8.61
CA SER A 2 9.59 1.28 -7.55
C SER A 2 8.33 0.50 -7.22
N TYR A 3 7.98 0.46 -5.93
CA TYR A 3 6.83 -0.29 -5.43
C TYR A 3 6.03 0.57 -4.46
N VAL A 4 4.72 0.32 -4.42
CA VAL A 4 3.86 0.79 -3.34
C VAL A 4 3.46 -0.45 -2.54
N TYR A 5 3.50 -0.38 -1.22
CA TYR A 5 3.23 -1.53 -0.37
C TYR A 5 2.21 -1.20 0.71
N LEU A 6 1.54 -2.23 1.18
CA LEU A 6 0.60 -2.15 2.30
C LEU A 6 1.06 -3.10 3.40
N LEU A 7 1.22 -2.56 4.61
CA LEU A 7 1.54 -3.34 5.80
C LEU A 7 0.31 -3.42 6.71
N GLU A 8 0.18 -4.54 7.41
CA GLU A 8 -0.76 -4.71 8.50
C GLU A 8 0.02 -5.03 9.77
N CYS A 9 -0.36 -4.37 10.87
CA CYS A 9 0.22 -4.58 12.18
C CYS A 9 -0.54 -5.68 12.92
N THR A 10 0.09 -6.27 13.93
CA THR A 10 -0.57 -7.25 14.80
C THR A 10 -1.76 -6.66 15.56
N ASP A 11 -1.82 -5.33 15.74
CA ASP A 11 -2.97 -4.64 16.31
C ASP A 11 -4.05 -4.28 15.28
N LYS A 12 -3.90 -4.75 14.04
CA LYS A 12 -4.80 -4.51 12.89
C LYS A 12 -4.72 -3.14 12.24
N SER A 13 -3.86 -2.24 12.71
CA SER A 13 -3.61 -0.98 12.00
C SER A 13 -2.86 -1.26 10.70
N THR A 14 -2.91 -0.31 9.77
CA THR A 14 -2.31 -0.46 8.44
C THR A 14 -1.38 0.72 8.12
N TYR A 15 -0.45 0.49 7.21
CA TYR A 15 0.47 1.52 6.73
C TYR A 15 0.72 1.35 5.23
N VAL A 16 0.63 2.44 4.49
CA VAL A 16 0.93 2.48 3.05
C VAL A 16 2.20 3.27 2.83
N GLY A 17 3.10 2.75 2.03
CA GLY A 17 4.35 3.43 1.69
C GLY A 17 4.82 3.10 0.28
N ALA A 18 5.94 3.70 -0.10
CA ALA A 18 6.63 3.43 -1.36
C ALA A 18 8.09 3.12 -1.08
N THR A 19 8.69 2.26 -1.89
CA THR A 19 10.09 1.87 -1.72
C THR A 19 10.67 1.32 -3.02
N MET A 20 11.98 1.30 -3.11
CA MET A 20 12.72 0.59 -4.16
C MET A 20 13.21 -0.77 -3.68
N ASP A 21 13.07 -1.08 -2.39
CA ASP A 21 13.51 -2.35 -1.80
C ASP A 21 12.49 -2.79 -0.74
N LEU A 22 11.59 -3.68 -1.13
CA LEU A 22 10.47 -4.13 -0.29
C LEU A 22 10.93 -4.79 1.02
N ASP A 23 11.88 -5.70 0.93
CA ASP A 23 12.29 -6.47 2.12
C ASP A 23 13.09 -5.62 3.10
N ARG A 24 14.00 -4.78 2.60
CA ARG A 24 14.74 -3.85 3.42
C ARG A 24 13.79 -2.88 4.15
N ARG A 25 12.79 -2.36 3.44
CA ARG A 25 11.84 -1.40 4.01
C ARG A 25 11.00 -2.03 5.12
N LEU A 26 10.57 -3.27 4.94
CA LEU A 26 9.84 -3.99 5.98
C LEU A 26 10.71 -4.20 7.23
N ARG A 27 11.98 -4.56 7.04
CA ARG A 27 12.92 -4.70 8.15
C ARG A 27 13.14 -3.38 8.89
N GLN A 28 13.15 -2.26 8.17
CA GLN A 28 13.22 -0.92 8.79
C GLN A 28 11.97 -0.62 9.61
N HIS A 29 10.78 -0.92 9.09
CA HIS A 29 9.53 -0.70 9.83
C HIS A 29 9.46 -1.57 11.09
N ASN A 30 9.97 -2.78 11.06
CA ASN A 30 10.02 -3.69 12.20
C ASN A 30 11.21 -3.43 13.13
N LYS A 31 12.03 -2.41 12.83
CA LYS A 31 13.21 -2.05 13.65
C LYS A 31 14.27 -3.14 13.73
N GLU A 32 14.31 -4.03 12.75
CA GLU A 32 15.40 -5.01 12.63
C GLU A 32 16.69 -4.34 12.14
N ILE A 33 16.54 -3.25 11.37
CA ILE A 33 17.63 -2.36 10.96
C ILE A 33 17.15 -0.92 11.14
N SER A 34 18.09 0.04 11.14
CA SER A 34 17.75 1.46 11.33
C SER A 34 16.93 2.00 10.16
N GLY A 35 16.10 3.00 10.44
CA GLY A 35 15.18 3.62 9.50
C GLY A 35 13.73 3.32 9.85
N GLY A 36 12.85 3.47 8.87
CA GLY A 36 11.42 3.29 9.07
C GLY A 36 10.71 4.58 9.48
N ALA A 37 9.38 4.56 9.38
CA ALA A 37 8.54 5.70 9.74
C ALA A 37 8.35 5.76 11.25
N HIS A 38 8.14 6.97 11.77
CA HIS A 38 7.87 7.17 13.19
C HIS A 38 6.61 6.40 13.64
N ALA A 39 5.53 6.46 12.86
CA ALA A 39 4.27 5.79 13.17
C ALA A 39 4.43 4.26 13.31
N THR A 40 5.22 3.63 12.44
CA THR A 40 5.45 2.18 12.52
C THR A 40 6.38 1.82 13.68
N SER A 41 7.34 2.68 13.98
CA SER A 41 8.30 2.49 15.09
C SER A 41 7.60 2.49 16.44
N ILE A 42 6.60 3.34 16.64
CA ILE A 42 5.81 3.40 17.88
C ILE A 42 5.14 2.06 18.13
N LYS A 43 4.54 1.45 17.11
CA LYS A 43 3.86 0.15 17.23
C LYS A 43 4.83 -0.96 17.65
N VAL A 44 6.02 -0.98 17.08
CA VAL A 44 7.04 -1.97 17.43
C VAL A 44 7.49 -1.77 18.89
N ALA A 45 7.65 -0.51 19.32
CA ALA A 45 7.99 -0.21 20.72
C ALA A 45 6.89 -0.67 21.69
N GLU A 46 5.66 -0.75 21.25
CA GLU A 46 4.52 -1.26 22.02
C GLU A 46 4.39 -2.79 21.97
N GLY A 47 5.30 -3.49 21.31
CA GLY A 47 5.33 -4.94 21.23
C GLY A 47 4.65 -5.54 20.00
N HIS A 48 4.28 -4.71 19.02
CA HIS A 48 3.65 -5.17 17.79
C HIS A 48 4.67 -5.42 16.67
N ALA A 49 4.22 -6.08 15.62
CA ALA A 49 5.04 -6.35 14.43
C ALA A 49 4.23 -6.06 13.17
N TRP A 50 4.93 -5.73 12.09
CA TRP A 50 4.35 -5.43 10.78
C TRP A 50 4.59 -6.57 9.81
N GLU A 51 3.59 -6.82 8.97
CA GLU A 51 3.63 -7.82 7.91
C GLU A 51 3.15 -7.15 6.62
N ARG A 52 3.82 -7.45 5.51
CA ARG A 52 3.37 -6.93 4.20
C ARG A 52 2.24 -7.82 3.68
N VAL A 53 1.10 -7.22 3.37
CA VAL A 53 -0.08 -7.96 2.89
C VAL A 53 -0.23 -7.91 1.37
N CYS A 54 0.33 -6.89 0.72
CA CYS A 54 0.43 -6.82 -0.73
C CYS A 54 1.41 -5.72 -1.12
N HIS A 55 1.81 -5.74 -2.38
CA HIS A 55 2.51 -4.61 -3.00
C HIS A 55 2.03 -4.43 -4.43
N ILE A 56 2.24 -3.23 -4.95
CA ILE A 56 1.86 -2.87 -6.32
C ILE A 56 3.15 -2.58 -7.09
N THR A 57 3.25 -3.18 -8.27
CA THR A 57 4.40 -3.07 -9.16
C THR A 57 3.97 -2.53 -10.53
N GLY A 58 4.93 -2.26 -11.41
CA GLY A 58 4.68 -1.83 -12.79
C GLY A 58 4.89 -0.35 -13.03
N PHE A 59 5.26 0.41 -12.01
CA PHE A 59 5.47 1.85 -12.15
C PHE A 59 6.68 2.16 -13.02
N PRO A 60 6.57 3.13 -13.97
CA PRO A 60 7.71 3.49 -14.84
C PRO A 60 8.82 4.20 -14.08
N ASP A 61 8.52 4.90 -12.98
CA ASP A 61 9.49 5.66 -12.21
C ASP A 61 9.02 5.90 -10.77
N TRP A 62 9.89 6.52 -9.98
CA TRP A 62 9.63 6.83 -8.57
C TRP A 62 8.48 7.83 -8.41
N LYS A 63 8.43 8.85 -9.25
CA LYS A 63 7.38 9.87 -9.21
C LYS A 63 5.99 9.24 -9.36
N THR A 64 5.85 8.31 -10.31
CA THR A 64 4.58 7.64 -10.57
C THR A 64 4.16 6.76 -9.38
N ALA A 65 5.11 6.08 -8.76
CA ALA A 65 4.86 5.30 -7.54
C ALA A 65 4.39 6.20 -6.40
N LEU A 66 5.02 7.36 -6.19
CA LEU A 66 4.62 8.30 -5.16
C LEU A 66 3.22 8.87 -5.38
N GLN A 67 2.84 9.13 -6.63
CA GLN A 67 1.50 9.58 -6.96
C GLN A 67 0.46 8.51 -6.63
N PHE A 68 0.77 7.24 -6.92
CA PHE A 68 -0.10 6.12 -6.58
C PHE A 68 -0.22 5.96 -5.05
N GLU A 69 0.87 6.06 -4.33
CA GLU A 69 0.89 6.00 -2.86
C GLU A 69 -0.03 7.06 -2.26
N TRP A 70 0.10 8.30 -2.73
CA TRP A 70 -0.74 9.41 -2.28
C TRP A 70 -2.23 9.10 -2.53
N ALA A 71 -2.55 8.66 -3.76
CA ALA A 71 -3.92 8.36 -4.16
C ALA A 71 -4.50 7.19 -3.36
N PHE A 72 -3.70 6.18 -3.05
CA PHE A 72 -4.11 5.04 -2.22
C PHE A 72 -4.56 5.52 -0.84
N LYS A 73 -3.76 6.36 -0.20
CA LYS A 73 -4.10 6.96 1.10
C LYS A 73 -5.36 7.83 0.98
N PHE A 74 -5.45 8.65 -0.06
CA PHE A 74 -6.56 9.55 -0.31
C PHE A 74 -7.90 8.78 -0.42
N HIS A 75 -7.96 7.75 -1.26
CA HIS A 75 -9.18 6.96 -1.44
C HIS A 75 -9.54 6.14 -0.20
N SER A 76 -8.55 5.67 0.54
CA SER A 76 -8.79 4.95 1.80
C SER A 76 -9.48 5.82 2.84
N ARG A 77 -9.14 7.11 2.92
CA ARG A 77 -9.70 8.05 3.89
C ARG A 77 -11.18 8.36 3.67
N LYS A 78 -11.73 8.04 2.49
CA LYS A 78 -13.15 8.27 2.19
C LYS A 78 -14.06 7.36 2.99
N PHE A 79 -13.54 6.27 3.54
CA PHE A 79 -14.32 5.30 4.30
C PHE A 79 -14.26 5.59 5.80
N ALA A 80 -15.28 5.13 6.53
CA ALA A 80 -15.42 5.41 7.95
C ALA A 80 -14.21 4.92 8.76
N LYS A 81 -13.74 5.75 9.69
CA LYS A 81 -12.57 5.42 10.53
C LYS A 81 -12.78 4.16 11.37
N LYS A 82 -14.03 3.84 11.73
CA LYS A 82 -14.35 2.65 12.52
C LYS A 82 -14.42 1.37 11.68
N MET A 83 -14.37 1.48 10.35
CA MET A 83 -14.30 0.31 9.48
C MET A 83 -13.00 -0.45 9.76
N TYR A 84 -13.03 -1.79 9.62
CA TYR A 84 -11.83 -2.62 9.75
C TYR A 84 -10.73 -2.04 8.84
N PRO A 85 -9.53 -1.73 9.39
CA PRO A 85 -8.50 -1.00 8.62
C PRO A 85 -8.13 -1.65 7.30
N LEU A 86 -7.96 -2.97 7.27
CA LEU A 86 -7.62 -3.68 6.04
C LEU A 86 -8.74 -3.56 5.00
N GLU A 87 -10.01 -3.68 5.39
CA GLU A 87 -11.13 -3.50 4.48
C GLU A 87 -11.14 -2.08 3.91
N ARG A 88 -10.88 -1.09 4.74
CA ARG A 88 -10.77 0.30 4.33
C ARG A 88 -9.73 0.50 3.23
N ARG A 89 -8.56 -0.14 3.40
CA ARG A 89 -7.48 -0.11 2.40
C ARG A 89 -7.87 -0.85 1.12
N MET A 90 -8.51 -2.00 1.23
CA MET A 90 -8.92 -2.77 0.06
C MET A 90 -9.98 -2.02 -0.75
N ARG A 91 -10.91 -1.34 -0.11
CA ARG A 91 -11.90 -0.49 -0.79
C ARG A 91 -11.24 0.69 -1.49
N GLY A 92 -10.30 1.36 -0.85
CA GLY A 92 -9.52 2.45 -1.46
C GLY A 92 -8.72 1.98 -2.66
N LEU A 93 -8.05 0.84 -2.54
CA LEU A 93 -7.27 0.26 -3.62
C LEU A 93 -8.16 -0.14 -4.79
N ARG A 94 -9.33 -0.69 -4.52
CA ARG A 94 -10.28 -1.09 -5.56
C ARG A 94 -10.73 0.11 -6.40
N ILE A 95 -11.02 1.23 -5.74
CA ILE A 95 -11.36 2.48 -6.44
C ILE A 95 -10.19 2.91 -7.32
N LEU A 96 -9.00 2.98 -6.74
CA LEU A 96 -7.79 3.46 -7.43
C LEU A 96 -7.45 2.61 -8.66
N MET A 97 -7.52 1.28 -8.53
CA MET A 97 -7.25 0.36 -9.63
C MET A 97 -8.28 0.47 -10.76
N GLY A 98 -9.49 0.94 -10.45
CA GLY A 98 -10.55 1.15 -11.45
C GLY A 98 -10.48 2.48 -12.17
N LEU A 99 -9.58 3.38 -11.77
CA LEU A 99 -9.37 4.67 -12.43
C LEU A 99 -8.50 4.49 -13.67
N LEU A 100 -8.42 5.54 -14.51
CA LEU A 100 -7.54 5.56 -15.67
C LEU A 100 -6.11 6.01 -15.34
N ARG A 101 -5.95 6.70 -14.21
CA ARG A 101 -4.67 7.22 -13.70
C ARG A 101 -4.78 7.48 -12.20
N SER A 102 -3.65 7.61 -11.53
CA SER A 102 -3.62 7.76 -10.07
C SER A 102 -4.18 9.11 -9.59
N THR A 103 -3.80 10.20 -10.26
CA THR A 103 -4.24 11.56 -9.93
C THR A 103 -4.49 12.34 -11.22
N SER A 104 -5.09 13.52 -11.10
CA SER A 104 -5.33 14.40 -12.26
C SER A 104 -4.04 14.82 -12.97
N LYS A 105 -2.89 14.74 -12.31
CA LYS A 105 -1.58 15.11 -12.86
C LYS A 105 -0.75 13.89 -13.26
N SER A 106 -1.27 12.69 -13.10
CA SER A 106 -0.55 11.44 -13.39
C SER A 106 -0.75 11.01 -14.84
N ILE A 107 0.22 10.28 -15.38
CA ILE A 107 0.09 9.64 -16.69
C ILE A 107 -0.95 8.52 -16.61
N LEU A 108 -1.53 8.17 -17.75
CA LEU A 108 -2.54 7.10 -17.83
C LEU A 108 -1.88 5.73 -17.58
N TYR A 109 -2.58 4.85 -16.89
CA TYR A 109 -2.09 3.49 -16.63
C TYR A 109 -1.74 2.74 -17.91
N GLU A 110 -2.55 2.91 -18.96
CA GLU A 110 -2.31 2.26 -20.25
C GLU A 110 -0.99 2.66 -20.90
N THR A 111 -0.41 3.80 -20.49
CA THR A 111 0.88 4.27 -21.02
C THR A 111 2.09 3.72 -20.26
N TYR A 112 1.86 2.98 -19.16
CA TYR A 112 2.97 2.33 -18.46
C TYR A 112 3.58 1.26 -19.36
N PRO A 113 4.92 1.17 -19.45
CA PRO A 113 5.58 0.08 -20.22
C PRO A 113 5.10 -1.31 -19.78
N SER A 114 4.72 -1.46 -18.50
CA SER A 114 4.19 -2.72 -17.96
C SER A 114 2.72 -2.98 -18.31
N GLY A 115 2.02 -2.00 -18.88
CA GLY A 115 0.59 -2.08 -19.16
C GLY A 115 -0.31 -1.56 -18.04
N GLY A 116 0.26 -1.15 -16.91
CA GLY A 116 -0.46 -0.59 -15.77
C GLY A 116 0.03 -1.14 -14.43
N PRO A 117 -0.51 -0.64 -13.31
CA PRO A 117 -0.15 -1.15 -11.98
C PRO A 117 -0.73 -2.56 -11.79
N THR A 118 0.03 -3.41 -11.12
CA THR A 118 -0.37 -4.79 -10.83
C THR A 118 -0.23 -5.05 -9.33
N ILE A 119 -1.26 -5.64 -8.72
CA ILE A 119 -1.23 -6.03 -7.32
C ILE A 119 -0.59 -7.41 -7.19
N VAL A 120 0.41 -7.53 -6.32
CA VAL A 120 0.99 -8.81 -5.94
C VAL A 120 0.52 -9.12 -4.52
N TRP A 121 -0.27 -10.17 -4.37
CA TRP A 121 -0.86 -10.54 -3.09
C TRP A 121 0.13 -11.35 -2.24
N GLU A 122 0.19 -11.02 -0.96
CA GLU A 122 1.03 -11.71 0.03
C GLU A 122 0.20 -12.15 1.24
N SER A 123 -1.12 -11.88 1.23
CA SER A 123 -2.08 -12.29 2.26
C SER A 123 -3.36 -12.73 1.58
N GLU A 124 -3.79 -13.97 1.85
CA GLU A 124 -5.05 -14.49 1.33
C GLU A 124 -6.25 -13.74 1.90
N GLU A 125 -6.18 -13.29 3.15
CA GLU A 125 -7.24 -12.49 3.76
C GLU A 125 -7.44 -11.18 2.99
N ALA A 126 -6.35 -10.47 2.69
CA ALA A 126 -6.42 -9.21 1.95
C ALA A 126 -6.99 -9.41 0.56
N ARG A 127 -6.54 -10.45 -0.15
CA ARG A 127 -7.03 -10.79 -1.48
C ARG A 127 -8.52 -11.11 -1.45
N THR A 128 -8.95 -11.92 -0.50
CA THR A 128 -10.36 -12.31 -0.35
C THR A 128 -11.24 -11.08 -0.12
N ILE A 129 -10.82 -10.17 0.78
CA ILE A 129 -11.56 -8.93 1.02
C ILE A 129 -11.65 -8.11 -0.27
N TYR A 130 -10.52 -7.93 -0.97
CA TYR A 130 -10.48 -7.16 -2.20
C TYR A 130 -11.41 -7.72 -3.27
N GLU A 131 -11.36 -9.03 -3.48
CA GLU A 131 -12.17 -9.69 -4.51
C GLU A 131 -13.67 -9.72 -4.17
N SER A 132 -14.03 -9.57 -2.90
CA SER A 132 -15.43 -9.54 -2.46
C SER A 132 -16.08 -8.15 -2.62
N ILE A 133 -15.29 -7.12 -2.90
CA ILE A 133 -15.80 -5.75 -3.09
C ILE A 133 -16.42 -5.63 -4.48
N ILE A 134 -17.66 -5.20 -4.51
CA ILE A 134 -18.41 -5.02 -5.75
C ILE A 134 -18.38 -3.55 -6.20
#